data_62dd0368e54ae6ea42defea8f8960e84
#
_entry.id   62dd0368e54ae6ea42defea8f8960e84
#
_cell.length_a   1.000
_cell.length_b   1.000
_cell.length_c   1.000
_cell.angle_alpha   90.00
_cell.angle_beta   90.00
_cell.angle_gamma   90.00
#
_symmetry.space_group_name_H-M   'P 1'
#
loop_
_entity.id
_entity.type
_entity.pdbx_description
1 polymer ?
#
loop_
_entity_poly.entity_id
_entity_poly.type
_entity_poly.pdbx_seq_one_letter_code
_entity_poly.pdbx_strand_id
1 'polypeptide(L)'
;MKNPTAEELAVLRERAERTFSRFPVLPRREDGRMSPESRLRFELTLETILEKNRALGACVVLRRPSGAHETFCFGTARLLGRVPVTEETCFRVASVSKLVMTFGALALVERGVLGLDDDLSACLGYPVRNPRFPDAPVTLRMLLTHTASIRDEGNYGSRGMQKGCTLRELLENADNWLPARPGEAFHYTNLGAGAAGAAMERAANRPFDDIMQELVFAPLAIRASYVPGRIAPRSDLANGYSMRFPVPIRKYNAQALSRRKPDPFDPERDYLCAVGRLITDSAGMAALLGLLASHGEMGVLSRASLDLMRAPQDGLGGVGAVGRGLNVAYLSDVFPGFSPVGHQGVAYGMCAELFADPATGAGVGIMTNGVSLERSTPPLMRVGFDLLSLGFAALRNA
;
A
#
# COMPACT_ATOMS: atom_id res chain seq x y z
N MET A 1 -5.66 -2.20 9.30
CA MET A 1 -6.02 -3.55 8.81
C MET A 1 -5.73 -4.51 9.95
N LYS A 2 -6.69 -5.32 10.45
CA LYS A 2 -6.39 -6.34 11.46
C LYS A 2 -5.50 -7.42 10.86
N ASN A 3 -4.66 -8.07 11.68
CA ASN A 3 -4.03 -9.31 11.26
C ASN A 3 -5.11 -10.37 11.05
N PRO A 4 -5.06 -11.18 9.98
CA PRO A 4 -5.98 -12.27 9.81
C PRO A 4 -5.74 -13.33 10.88
N THR A 5 -6.81 -13.93 11.37
CA THR A 5 -6.74 -15.11 12.22
C THR A 5 -6.40 -16.35 11.39
N ALA A 6 -5.99 -17.43 12.05
CA ALA A 6 -5.75 -18.71 11.36
C ALA A 6 -7.00 -19.21 10.60
N GLU A 7 -8.21 -19.01 11.18
CA GLU A 7 -9.48 -19.36 10.55
C GLU A 7 -9.76 -18.49 9.31
N GLU A 8 -9.54 -17.18 9.40
CA GLU A 8 -9.66 -16.26 8.26
C GLU A 8 -8.71 -16.63 7.12
N LEU A 9 -7.48 -17.03 7.43
CA LEU A 9 -6.53 -17.53 6.44
C LEU A 9 -6.97 -18.85 5.81
N ALA A 10 -7.53 -19.78 6.60
CA ALA A 10 -8.06 -21.04 6.07
C ALA A 10 -9.18 -20.80 5.06
N VAL A 11 -10.10 -19.87 5.34
CA VAL A 11 -11.16 -19.47 4.40
C VAL A 11 -10.58 -18.83 3.13
N LEU A 12 -9.55 -17.99 3.26
CA LEU A 12 -8.88 -17.39 2.10
C LEU A 12 -8.20 -18.47 1.24
N ARG A 13 -7.52 -19.46 1.85
CA ARG A 13 -6.93 -20.59 1.14
C ARG A 13 -7.96 -21.37 0.33
N GLU A 14 -9.03 -21.81 0.97
CA GLU A 14 -10.09 -22.56 0.28
C GLU A 14 -10.68 -21.81 -0.91
N ARG A 15 -10.83 -20.49 -0.79
CA ARG A 15 -11.30 -19.66 -1.90
C ARG A 15 -10.26 -19.50 -3.01
N ALA A 16 -8.99 -19.34 -2.65
CA ALA A 16 -7.89 -19.29 -3.62
C ALA A 16 -7.78 -20.62 -4.38
N GLU A 17 -7.80 -21.76 -3.67
CA GLU A 17 -7.80 -23.09 -4.27
C GLU A 17 -8.93 -23.29 -5.27
N ARG A 18 -10.14 -22.82 -4.96
CA ARG A 18 -11.27 -22.85 -5.91
C ARG A 18 -10.99 -22.01 -7.17
N THR A 19 -10.33 -20.89 -7.06
CA THR A 19 -9.92 -20.09 -8.23
C THR A 19 -8.85 -20.81 -9.01
N PHE A 20 -7.84 -21.33 -8.33
CA PHE A 20 -6.73 -22.07 -8.95
C PHE A 20 -7.18 -23.36 -9.64
N SER A 21 -8.15 -24.09 -9.11
CA SER A 21 -8.69 -25.29 -9.73
C SER A 21 -9.54 -25.02 -10.97
N ARG A 22 -10.24 -23.89 -11.00
CA ARG A 22 -11.12 -23.51 -12.09
C ARG A 22 -10.41 -22.73 -13.21
N PHE A 23 -9.37 -21.97 -12.84
CA PHE A 23 -8.62 -21.19 -13.80
C PHE A 23 -7.50 -22.09 -14.39
N PRO A 24 -7.49 -22.32 -15.73
CA PRO A 24 -6.52 -23.20 -16.34
C PRO A 24 -5.10 -22.65 -16.26
N VAL A 25 -4.11 -23.51 -16.35
CA VAL A 25 -2.73 -23.09 -16.64
C VAL A 25 -2.73 -22.47 -18.04
N LEU A 26 -2.23 -21.24 -18.14
CA LEU A 26 -2.23 -20.50 -19.39
C LEU A 26 -0.98 -20.81 -20.21
N PRO A 27 -1.14 -21.29 -21.47
CA PRO A 27 -0.04 -21.41 -22.40
C PRO A 27 0.66 -20.05 -22.62
N ARG A 28 1.99 -20.11 -22.70
CA ARG A 28 2.83 -18.95 -22.91
C ARG A 28 3.63 -19.06 -24.20
N ARG A 29 4.02 -17.93 -24.75
CA ARG A 29 4.93 -17.81 -25.87
C ARG A 29 6.37 -18.07 -25.40
N GLU A 30 7.30 -18.23 -26.31
CA GLU A 30 8.73 -18.42 -26.02
C GLU A 30 9.33 -17.26 -25.20
N ASP A 31 8.82 -16.01 -25.40
CA ASP A 31 9.21 -14.84 -24.63
C ASP A 31 8.58 -14.80 -23.23
N GLY A 32 7.85 -15.85 -22.83
CA GLY A 32 7.18 -16.00 -21.55
C GLY A 32 5.89 -15.18 -21.40
N ARG A 33 5.48 -14.37 -22.38
CA ARG A 33 4.19 -13.65 -22.37
C ARG A 33 3.04 -14.62 -22.57
N MET A 34 1.85 -14.23 -22.13
CA MET A 34 0.64 -14.98 -22.48
C MET A 34 0.47 -15.07 -24.00
N SER A 35 0.04 -16.23 -24.48
CA SER A 35 -0.45 -16.33 -25.86
C SER A 35 -1.68 -15.43 -26.05
N PRO A 36 -2.05 -15.03 -27.26
CA PRO A 36 -3.26 -14.22 -27.50
C PRO A 36 -4.52 -14.86 -26.93
N GLU A 37 -4.66 -16.18 -27.03
CA GLU A 37 -5.78 -16.92 -26.45
C GLU A 37 -5.76 -16.89 -24.91
N SER A 38 -4.59 -17.09 -24.30
CA SER A 38 -4.40 -17.02 -22.87
C SER A 38 -4.72 -15.64 -22.32
N ARG A 39 -4.27 -14.58 -23.04
CA ARG A 39 -4.54 -13.20 -22.69
C ARG A 39 -6.03 -12.90 -22.75
N LEU A 40 -6.71 -13.28 -23.82
CA LEU A 40 -8.17 -13.09 -23.95
C LEU A 40 -8.92 -13.81 -22.82
N ARG A 41 -8.55 -15.03 -22.48
CA ARG A 41 -9.18 -15.78 -21.39
C ARG A 41 -8.97 -15.09 -20.04
N PHE A 42 -7.78 -14.57 -19.77
CA PHE A 42 -7.50 -13.80 -18.57
C PHE A 42 -8.34 -12.53 -18.53
N GLU A 43 -8.38 -11.76 -19.61
CA GLU A 43 -9.14 -10.51 -19.74
C GLU A 43 -10.64 -10.74 -19.50
N LEU A 44 -11.26 -11.76 -20.09
CA LEU A 44 -12.67 -12.09 -19.88
C LEU A 44 -12.98 -12.48 -18.44
N THR A 45 -12.05 -13.23 -17.80
CA THR A 45 -12.23 -13.60 -16.38
C THR A 45 -12.05 -12.37 -15.47
N LEU A 46 -11.08 -11.52 -15.77
CA LEU A 46 -10.84 -10.26 -15.09
C LEU A 46 -12.09 -9.35 -15.18
N GLU A 47 -12.63 -9.17 -16.36
CA GLU A 47 -13.85 -8.38 -16.60
C GLU A 47 -15.01 -8.89 -15.77
N THR A 48 -15.25 -10.20 -15.76
CA THR A 48 -16.30 -10.83 -14.94
C THR A 48 -16.14 -10.52 -13.45
N ILE A 49 -14.90 -10.55 -12.92
CA ILE A 49 -14.63 -10.21 -11.52
C ILE A 49 -14.90 -8.74 -11.27
N LEU A 50 -14.46 -7.86 -12.16
CA LEU A 50 -14.62 -6.41 -12.01
C LEU A 50 -16.07 -6.00 -12.07
N GLU A 51 -16.85 -6.54 -12.99
CA GLU A 51 -18.29 -6.29 -13.10
C GLU A 51 -19.05 -6.76 -11.83
N LYS A 52 -18.76 -7.98 -11.36
CA LYS A 52 -19.33 -8.52 -10.13
C LYS A 52 -19.06 -7.62 -8.92
N ASN A 53 -17.89 -6.98 -8.87
CA ASN A 53 -17.49 -6.03 -7.84
C ASN A 53 -17.84 -4.58 -8.17
N ARG A 54 -18.59 -4.34 -9.26
CA ARG A 54 -19.02 -3.00 -9.72
C ARG A 54 -17.87 -2.03 -9.90
N ALA A 55 -16.73 -2.50 -10.40
CA ALA A 55 -15.59 -1.64 -10.68
C ALA A 55 -15.88 -0.73 -11.87
N LEU A 56 -15.60 0.57 -11.73
CA LEU A 56 -15.67 1.51 -12.85
C LEU A 56 -14.46 1.41 -13.75
N GLY A 57 -13.30 1.20 -13.17
CA GLY A 57 -12.06 1.02 -13.88
C GLY A 57 -11.01 0.31 -13.03
N ALA A 58 -10.10 -0.37 -13.68
CA ALA A 58 -9.02 -1.10 -13.06
C ALA A 58 -7.78 -1.16 -13.96
N CYS A 59 -6.63 -1.24 -13.33
CA CYS A 59 -5.37 -1.64 -13.94
C CYS A 59 -4.78 -2.77 -13.10
N VAL A 60 -4.50 -3.92 -13.72
CA VAL A 60 -3.90 -5.09 -13.09
C VAL A 60 -2.53 -5.35 -13.73
N VAL A 61 -1.52 -5.50 -12.88
CA VAL A 61 -0.14 -5.74 -13.28
C VAL A 61 0.29 -7.12 -12.78
N LEU A 62 0.71 -7.97 -13.68
CA LEU A 62 1.29 -9.28 -13.38
C LEU A 62 2.79 -9.24 -13.64
N ARG A 63 3.59 -9.31 -12.57
CA ARG A 63 5.05 -9.40 -12.65
C ARG A 63 5.47 -10.86 -12.59
N ARG A 64 6.21 -11.29 -13.60
CA ARG A 64 6.75 -12.66 -13.70
C ARG A 64 8.06 -12.82 -12.90
N PRO A 65 8.46 -14.05 -12.57
CA PRO A 65 9.77 -14.34 -11.97
C PRO A 65 10.95 -13.73 -12.74
N SER A 66 10.87 -13.70 -14.06
CA SER A 66 11.87 -13.09 -14.94
C SER A 66 12.03 -11.56 -14.79
N GLY A 67 11.13 -10.91 -14.02
CA GLY A 67 11.07 -9.46 -13.90
C GLY A 67 10.21 -8.77 -14.95
N ALA A 68 9.89 -9.43 -16.05
CA ALA A 68 8.97 -8.90 -17.05
C ALA A 68 7.53 -8.81 -16.49
N HIS A 69 6.75 -7.87 -16.98
CA HIS A 69 5.36 -7.71 -16.54
C HIS A 69 4.40 -7.60 -17.73
N GLU A 70 3.13 -7.87 -17.43
CA GLU A 70 2.00 -7.69 -18.33
C GLU A 70 0.94 -6.85 -17.61
N THR A 71 0.35 -5.91 -18.34
CA THR A 71 -0.67 -4.99 -17.83
C THR A 71 -2.00 -5.23 -18.51
N PHE A 72 -3.08 -5.13 -17.73
CA PHE A 72 -4.46 -5.30 -18.18
C PHE A 72 -5.29 -4.12 -17.65
N CYS A 73 -5.87 -3.37 -18.59
CA CYS A 73 -6.66 -2.17 -18.30
C CYS A 73 -8.14 -2.42 -18.59
N PHE A 74 -9.00 -1.93 -17.69
CA PHE A 74 -10.44 -2.09 -17.81
C PHE A 74 -11.16 -0.79 -17.46
N GLY A 75 -12.23 -0.48 -18.22
CA GLY A 75 -13.23 0.51 -17.86
C GLY A 75 -12.75 1.95 -17.88
N THR A 76 -13.22 2.75 -16.93
CA THR A 76 -13.19 4.22 -16.98
C THR A 76 -12.42 4.83 -15.80
N ALA A 77 -11.38 5.59 -16.07
CA ALA A 77 -10.60 6.35 -15.08
C ALA A 77 -11.38 7.57 -14.55
N ARG A 78 -12.19 8.21 -15.40
CA ARG A 78 -13.03 9.36 -15.06
C ARG A 78 -14.36 9.33 -15.80
N LEU A 79 -15.45 9.40 -15.06
CA LEU A 79 -16.81 9.38 -15.64
C LEU A 79 -17.08 10.62 -16.48
N LEU A 80 -16.68 11.80 -16.01
CA LEU A 80 -16.77 13.02 -16.82
C LEU A 80 -15.77 12.93 -17.98
N GLY A 81 -16.27 12.99 -19.19
CA GLY A 81 -15.51 12.81 -20.43
C GLY A 81 -15.28 11.34 -20.81
N ARG A 82 -15.81 10.38 -20.05
CA ARG A 82 -15.68 8.92 -20.31
C ARG A 82 -14.24 8.50 -20.63
N VAL A 83 -13.28 9.01 -19.83
CA VAL A 83 -11.86 8.77 -20.04
C VAL A 83 -11.54 7.31 -19.71
N PRO A 84 -11.03 6.50 -20.63
CA PRO A 84 -10.71 5.10 -20.39
C PRO A 84 -9.51 4.97 -19.43
N VAL A 85 -9.39 3.79 -18.82
CA VAL A 85 -8.16 3.37 -18.16
C VAL A 85 -7.17 2.89 -19.20
N THR A 86 -5.93 3.37 -19.13
CA THR A 86 -4.79 2.95 -19.94
C THR A 86 -3.62 2.56 -19.04
N GLU A 87 -2.52 2.07 -19.58
CA GLU A 87 -1.31 1.75 -18.83
C GLU A 87 -0.69 2.98 -18.16
N GLU A 88 -0.89 4.16 -18.73
CA GLU A 88 -0.44 5.45 -18.21
C GLU A 88 -1.39 6.04 -17.15
N THR A 89 -2.55 5.44 -16.95
CA THR A 89 -3.49 5.94 -15.94
C THR A 89 -2.90 5.85 -14.55
N CYS A 90 -2.80 7.01 -13.88
CA CYS A 90 -2.26 7.13 -12.55
C CYS A 90 -3.38 7.05 -11.50
N PHE A 91 -3.32 6.05 -10.66
CA PHE A 91 -4.26 5.82 -9.56
C PHE A 91 -3.64 6.21 -8.23
N ARG A 92 -4.46 6.75 -7.34
CA ARG A 92 -4.12 6.82 -5.92
C ARG A 92 -4.23 5.41 -5.32
N VAL A 93 -3.16 4.96 -4.67
CA VAL A 93 -3.07 3.58 -4.16
C VAL A 93 -3.35 3.47 -2.66
N ALA A 94 -3.86 4.53 -2.05
CA ALA A 94 -4.26 4.57 -0.63
C ALA A 94 -3.16 4.00 0.28
N SER A 95 -3.47 3.07 1.20
CA SER A 95 -2.52 2.59 2.22
C SER A 95 -1.34 1.76 1.69
N VAL A 96 -1.31 1.37 0.41
CA VAL A 96 -0.07 0.90 -0.24
C VAL A 96 1.05 1.93 -0.09
N SER A 97 0.69 3.22 0.04
CA SER A 97 1.61 4.33 0.36
C SER A 97 2.51 4.05 1.56
N LYS A 98 2.01 3.35 2.59
CA LYS A 98 2.76 3.06 3.82
C LYS A 98 3.88 2.05 3.57
N LEU A 99 3.61 1.03 2.75
CA LEU A 99 4.63 0.09 2.32
C LEU A 99 5.72 0.82 1.54
N VAL A 100 5.32 1.67 0.58
CA VAL A 100 6.27 2.41 -0.26
C VAL A 100 7.05 3.46 0.56
N MET A 101 6.42 4.12 1.54
CA MET A 101 7.09 4.97 2.52
C MET A 101 8.23 4.23 3.23
N THR A 102 8.02 2.95 3.56
CA THR A 102 9.03 2.15 4.27
C THR A 102 10.30 1.96 3.45
N PHE A 103 10.23 1.89 2.12
CA PHE A 103 11.44 1.90 1.29
C PHE A 103 12.25 3.19 1.51
N GLY A 104 11.60 4.35 1.51
CA GLY A 104 12.28 5.63 1.78
C GLY A 104 12.81 5.73 3.21
N ALA A 105 12.06 5.24 4.20
CA ALA A 105 12.50 5.20 5.59
C ALA A 105 13.76 4.35 5.77
N LEU A 106 13.79 3.15 5.18
CA LEU A 106 14.95 2.26 5.23
C LEU A 106 16.15 2.84 4.46
N ALA A 107 15.92 3.55 3.35
CA ALA A 107 17.00 4.25 2.65
C ALA A 107 17.62 5.39 3.50
N LEU A 108 16.82 6.09 4.31
CA LEU A 108 17.35 7.06 5.29
C LEU A 108 18.11 6.36 6.42
N VAL A 109 17.65 5.18 6.84
CA VAL A 109 18.37 4.36 7.85
C VAL A 109 19.72 3.87 7.31
N GLU A 110 19.79 3.37 6.09
CA GLU A 110 21.06 2.96 5.45
C GLU A 110 22.05 4.12 5.33
N ARG A 111 21.53 5.35 5.17
CA ARG A 111 22.36 6.58 5.11
C ARG A 111 22.74 7.13 6.49
N GLY A 112 22.29 6.50 7.59
CA GLY A 112 22.52 6.98 8.95
C GLY A 112 21.80 8.29 9.31
N VAL A 113 20.76 8.66 8.55
CA VAL A 113 19.95 9.87 8.81
C VAL A 113 18.88 9.60 9.87
N LEU A 114 18.38 8.36 9.94
CA LEU A 114 17.40 7.88 10.93
C LEU A 114 17.87 6.55 11.53
N GLY A 115 17.55 6.32 12.80
CA GLY A 115 17.65 5.00 13.42
C GLY A 115 16.26 4.36 13.53
N LEU A 116 16.15 3.06 13.25
CA LEU A 116 14.88 2.35 13.39
C LEU A 116 14.42 2.28 14.84
N ASP A 117 15.38 2.18 15.77
CA ASP A 117 15.14 1.96 17.19
C ASP A 117 15.41 3.21 18.04
N ASP A 118 15.73 4.34 17.41
CA ASP A 118 15.90 5.62 18.08
C ASP A 118 14.57 6.13 18.62
N ASP A 119 14.64 6.86 19.73
CA ASP A 119 13.48 7.51 20.33
C ASP A 119 12.94 8.60 19.39
N LEU A 120 11.70 8.46 18.97
CA LEU A 120 11.02 9.39 18.09
C LEU A 120 10.99 10.83 18.63
N SER A 121 11.02 10.99 19.97
CA SER A 121 11.07 12.29 20.63
C SER A 121 12.30 13.10 20.22
N ALA A 122 13.43 12.45 20.05
CA ALA A 122 14.66 13.12 19.61
C ALA A 122 14.52 13.62 18.15
N CYS A 123 13.86 12.82 17.30
CA CYS A 123 13.66 13.16 15.91
C CYS A 123 12.63 14.30 15.73
N LEU A 124 11.49 14.24 16.44
CA LEU A 124 10.42 15.23 16.33
C LEU A 124 10.69 16.52 17.12
N GLY A 125 11.60 16.48 18.11
CA GLY A 125 11.98 17.64 18.93
C GLY A 125 11.00 17.96 20.07
N TYR A 126 10.11 17.01 20.42
CA TYR A 126 9.21 17.06 21.56
C TYR A 126 8.90 15.64 22.07
N PRO A 127 8.47 15.48 23.36
CA PRO A 127 8.16 14.17 23.90
C PRO A 127 7.05 13.46 23.13
N VAL A 128 7.33 12.23 22.67
CA VAL A 128 6.34 11.32 22.07
C VAL A 128 6.22 10.12 23.00
N ARG A 129 5.22 10.17 23.86
CA ARG A 129 5.03 9.16 24.94
C ARG A 129 3.56 8.83 25.09
N ASN A 130 3.28 7.54 25.30
CA ASN A 130 1.99 7.16 25.85
C ASN A 130 1.88 7.67 27.27
N PRO A 131 0.86 8.48 27.62
CA PRO A 131 0.73 9.06 28.96
C PRO A 131 0.65 8.04 30.10
N ARG A 132 0.26 6.78 29.79
CA ARG A 132 0.22 5.67 30.76
C ARG A 132 1.59 5.01 30.96
N PHE A 133 2.53 5.24 30.03
CA PHE A 133 3.87 4.64 30.03
C PHE A 133 4.92 5.71 29.66
N PRO A 134 5.09 6.75 30.51
CA PRO A 134 5.93 7.91 30.17
C PRO A 134 7.43 7.57 30.05
N ASP A 135 7.83 6.44 30.60
CA ASP A 135 9.19 5.89 30.53
C ASP A 135 9.47 5.09 29.25
N ALA A 136 8.42 4.68 28.52
CA ALA A 136 8.58 3.86 27.32
C ALA A 136 8.82 4.72 26.07
N PRO A 137 9.95 4.55 25.36
CA PRO A 137 10.17 5.23 24.10
C PRO A 137 9.22 4.70 23.02
N VAL A 138 8.89 5.56 22.08
CA VAL A 138 8.27 5.20 20.81
C VAL A 138 9.33 5.29 19.73
N THR A 139 9.47 4.26 18.91
CA THR A 139 10.51 4.19 17.87
C THR A 139 9.92 4.16 16.46
N LEU A 140 10.74 4.46 15.45
CA LEU A 140 10.33 4.34 14.05
C LEU A 140 9.91 2.90 13.70
N ARG A 141 10.61 1.89 14.21
CA ARG A 141 10.24 0.47 14.06
C ARG A 141 8.81 0.22 14.55
N MET A 142 8.46 0.73 15.73
CA MET A 142 7.11 0.58 16.30
C MET A 142 6.03 1.26 15.44
N LEU A 143 6.35 2.39 14.79
CA LEU A 143 5.42 3.04 13.85
C LEU A 143 5.22 2.19 12.59
N LEU A 144 6.32 1.67 12.00
CA LEU A 144 6.28 0.86 10.78
C LEU A 144 5.67 -0.53 11.00
N THR A 145 5.65 -1.02 12.24
CA THR A 145 5.00 -2.29 12.63
C THR A 145 3.61 -2.11 13.22
N HIS A 146 3.16 -0.86 13.38
CA HIS A 146 1.89 -0.53 14.04
C HIS A 146 1.79 -1.01 15.49
N THR A 147 2.88 -0.92 16.24
CA THR A 147 2.96 -1.32 17.65
C THR A 147 3.28 -0.17 18.59
N ALA A 148 3.28 1.04 18.08
CA ALA A 148 3.61 2.26 18.85
C ALA A 148 2.57 2.64 19.93
N SER A 149 1.56 1.80 20.17
CA SER A 149 0.47 2.11 21.13
C SER A 149 -0.40 3.31 20.74
N ILE A 150 -0.31 3.80 19.50
CA ILE A 150 -1.12 4.90 18.95
C ILE A 150 -2.40 4.32 18.34
N ARG A 151 -3.50 5.08 18.38
CA ARG A 151 -4.78 4.70 17.75
C ARG A 151 -5.44 5.88 17.02
N ASP A 152 -6.30 5.55 16.05
CA ASP A 152 -7.04 6.53 15.23
C ASP A 152 -8.43 6.87 15.80
N GLU A 153 -8.98 6.06 16.71
CA GLU A 153 -10.36 6.18 17.24
C GLU A 153 -10.56 7.35 18.19
N GLY A 154 -9.49 7.98 18.64
CA GLY A 154 -9.54 9.19 19.45
C GLY A 154 -9.94 10.43 18.63
N ASN A 155 -9.12 11.48 18.68
CA ASN A 155 -9.41 12.74 17.97
C ASN A 155 -8.95 12.77 16.50
N TYR A 156 -8.17 11.78 16.05
CA TYR A 156 -7.60 11.77 14.70
C TYR A 156 -8.68 11.69 13.60
N GLY A 157 -9.64 10.76 13.73
CA GLY A 157 -10.49 10.36 12.60
C GLY A 157 -11.58 11.36 12.21
N SER A 158 -12.18 12.08 13.15
CA SER A 158 -13.36 12.92 12.89
C SER A 158 -13.19 14.40 13.29
N ARG A 159 -12.29 14.68 14.21
CA ARG A 159 -12.10 16.04 14.75
C ARG A 159 -10.70 16.61 14.51
N GLY A 160 -9.65 15.79 14.59
CA GLY A 160 -8.27 16.24 14.39
C GLY A 160 -7.99 16.68 12.96
N MET A 161 -8.31 15.85 11.97
CA MET A 161 -8.13 16.17 10.55
C MET A 161 -8.99 17.35 10.08
N GLN A 162 -10.23 17.43 10.57
CA GLN A 162 -11.17 18.52 10.19
C GLN A 162 -10.85 19.85 10.86
N LYS A 163 -10.16 19.84 12.00
CA LYS A 163 -9.80 21.05 12.76
C LYS A 163 -8.40 21.58 12.46
N GLY A 164 -7.64 20.91 11.57
CA GLY A 164 -6.27 21.31 11.24
C GLY A 164 -5.30 21.18 12.41
N CYS A 165 -5.52 20.21 13.30
CA CYS A 165 -4.59 19.92 14.40
C CYS A 165 -3.20 19.58 13.87
N THR A 166 -2.18 20.02 14.57
CA THR A 166 -0.79 19.62 14.34
C THR A 166 -0.56 18.17 14.77
N LEU A 167 0.47 17.55 14.25
CA LEU A 167 0.88 16.22 14.70
C LEU A 167 1.16 16.20 16.19
N ARG A 168 1.84 17.23 16.70
CA ARG A 168 2.14 17.39 18.11
C ARG A 168 0.88 17.38 18.97
N GLU A 169 -0.12 18.22 18.66
CA GLU A 169 -1.40 18.25 19.38
C GLU A 169 -2.10 16.88 19.40
N LEU A 170 -1.99 16.11 18.32
CA LEU A 170 -2.57 14.77 18.28
C LEU A 170 -1.79 13.77 19.13
N LEU A 171 -0.46 13.83 19.15
CA LEU A 171 0.38 12.94 19.96
C LEU A 171 0.37 13.29 21.46
N GLU A 172 0.12 14.54 21.82
CA GLU A 172 -0.09 14.98 23.21
C GLU A 172 -1.47 14.58 23.77
N ASN A 173 -2.44 14.26 22.89
CA ASN A 173 -3.78 13.88 23.32
C ASN A 173 -3.82 12.42 23.81
N ALA A 174 -4.16 12.22 25.09
CA ALA A 174 -4.27 10.90 25.71
C ALA A 174 -5.27 9.96 25.01
N ASP A 175 -6.31 10.49 24.37
CA ASP A 175 -7.31 9.70 23.64
C ASP A 175 -6.76 9.02 22.39
N ASN A 176 -5.61 9.45 21.89
CA ASN A 176 -4.94 8.83 20.75
C ASN A 176 -3.95 7.73 21.13
N TRP A 177 -3.99 7.27 22.40
CA TRP A 177 -3.13 6.20 22.90
C TRP A 177 -3.94 5.00 23.41
N LEU A 178 -3.42 3.80 23.15
CA LEU A 178 -3.95 2.56 23.69
C LEU A 178 -3.58 2.38 25.17
N PRO A 179 -4.30 1.51 25.91
CA PRO A 179 -3.91 1.14 27.26
C PRO A 179 -2.72 0.15 27.31
N ALA A 180 -2.15 -0.26 26.18
CA ALA A 180 -1.00 -1.14 26.07
C ALA A 180 0.32 -0.35 26.04
N ARG A 181 1.41 -0.94 26.52
CA ARG A 181 2.75 -0.35 26.42
C ARG A 181 3.21 -0.31 24.95
N PRO A 182 3.92 0.74 24.50
CA PRO A 182 4.57 0.72 23.18
C PRO A 182 5.42 -0.54 22.96
N GLY A 183 5.25 -1.19 21.81
CA GLY A 183 5.89 -2.45 21.46
C GLY A 183 5.08 -3.73 21.77
N GLU A 184 4.05 -3.67 22.63
CA GLU A 184 3.37 -4.88 23.10
C GLU A 184 2.20 -5.35 22.22
N ALA A 185 1.50 -4.42 21.54
CA ALA A 185 0.29 -4.76 20.82
C ALA A 185 0.26 -4.16 19.43
N PHE A 186 -0.17 -4.97 18.47
CA PHE A 186 -0.45 -4.50 17.12
C PHE A 186 -1.78 -3.73 17.07
N HIS A 187 -1.74 -2.51 16.56
CA HIS A 187 -2.93 -1.71 16.27
C HIS A 187 -2.70 -0.85 15.03
N TYR A 188 -3.34 -1.20 13.91
CA TYR A 188 -3.19 -0.46 12.67
C TYR A 188 -3.65 0.99 12.84
N THR A 189 -2.77 1.94 12.55
CA THR A 189 -3.05 3.36 12.74
C THR A 189 -2.52 4.22 11.57
N ASN A 190 -3.30 5.20 11.16
CA ASN A 190 -2.88 6.20 10.19
C ASN A 190 -2.05 7.30 10.87
N LEU A 191 -2.38 7.65 12.11
CA LEU A 191 -1.63 8.65 12.88
C LEU A 191 -0.18 8.22 13.06
N GLY A 192 0.06 6.94 13.40
CA GLY A 192 1.42 6.40 13.51
C GLY A 192 2.19 6.47 12.19
N ALA A 193 1.53 6.13 11.06
CA ALA A 193 2.16 6.27 9.75
C ALA A 193 2.45 7.73 9.39
N GLY A 194 1.58 8.67 9.81
CA GLY A 194 1.81 10.11 9.67
C GLY A 194 3.01 10.57 10.49
N ALA A 195 3.15 10.09 11.73
CA ALA A 195 4.29 10.39 12.57
C ALA A 195 5.61 9.86 11.98
N ALA A 196 5.59 8.67 11.33
CA ALA A 196 6.76 8.16 10.61
C ALA A 196 7.16 9.07 9.43
N GLY A 197 6.19 9.54 8.64
CA GLY A 197 6.45 10.49 7.56
C GLY A 197 7.03 11.81 8.07
N ALA A 198 6.47 12.38 9.15
CA ALA A 198 6.97 13.59 9.77
C ALA A 198 8.39 13.42 10.34
N ALA A 199 8.70 12.25 10.91
CA ALA A 199 10.05 11.92 11.38
C ALA A 199 11.05 11.90 10.20
N MET A 200 10.68 11.33 9.05
CA MET A 200 11.50 11.37 7.84
C MET A 200 11.75 12.82 7.38
N GLU A 201 10.70 13.65 7.36
CA GLU A 201 10.81 15.06 6.98
C GLU A 201 11.71 15.86 7.91
N ARG A 202 11.55 15.67 9.24
CA ARG A 202 12.39 16.32 10.25
C ARG A 202 13.86 15.92 10.13
N ALA A 203 14.13 14.60 10.04
CA ALA A 203 15.48 14.09 9.95
C ALA A 203 16.21 14.54 8.67
N ALA A 204 15.51 14.54 7.54
CA ALA A 204 16.06 14.96 6.25
C ALA A 204 15.95 16.48 6.01
N ASN A 205 15.20 17.22 6.83
CA ASN A 205 14.88 18.65 6.67
C ASN A 205 14.34 18.98 5.27
N ARG A 206 13.43 18.16 4.75
CA ARG A 206 12.88 18.24 3.39
C ARG A 206 11.45 17.72 3.33
N PRO A 207 10.63 18.21 2.37
CA PRO A 207 9.29 17.66 2.13
C PRO A 207 9.32 16.15 1.86
N PHE A 208 8.34 15.43 2.37
CA PHE A 208 8.24 13.98 2.27
C PHE A 208 8.31 13.47 0.81
N ASP A 209 7.57 14.12 -0.11
CA ASP A 209 7.59 13.71 -1.52
C ASP A 209 8.97 13.90 -2.17
N ASP A 210 9.74 14.93 -1.77
CA ASP A 210 11.10 15.15 -2.28
C ASP A 210 12.06 14.04 -1.83
N ILE A 211 11.91 13.58 -0.58
CA ILE A 211 12.65 12.43 -0.05
C ILE A 211 12.34 11.20 -0.88
N MET A 212 11.06 10.92 -1.13
CA MET A 212 10.62 9.75 -1.89
C MET A 212 11.03 9.81 -3.36
N GLN A 213 11.02 11.00 -3.97
CA GLN A 213 11.53 11.19 -5.33
C GLN A 213 13.01 10.82 -5.43
N GLU A 214 13.86 11.35 -4.53
CA GLU A 214 15.30 11.10 -4.57
C GLU A 214 15.65 9.64 -4.23
N LEU A 215 15.03 9.10 -3.17
CA LEU A 215 15.46 7.82 -2.60
C LEU A 215 14.84 6.60 -3.27
N VAL A 216 13.65 6.75 -3.87
CA VAL A 216 12.87 5.62 -4.37
C VAL A 216 12.46 5.80 -5.83
N PHE A 217 11.79 6.92 -6.17
CA PHE A 217 11.12 7.00 -7.47
C PHE A 217 12.09 7.31 -8.62
N ALA A 218 13.05 8.21 -8.43
CA ALA A 218 14.06 8.51 -9.44
C ALA A 218 15.01 7.32 -9.69
N PRO A 219 15.54 6.61 -8.65
CA PRO A 219 16.33 5.41 -8.87
C PRO A 219 15.59 4.29 -9.62
N LEU A 220 14.27 4.16 -9.40
CA LEU A 220 13.42 3.22 -10.13
C LEU A 220 12.98 3.73 -11.50
N ALA A 221 13.28 4.99 -11.84
CA ALA A 221 12.83 5.67 -13.06
C ALA A 221 11.29 5.59 -13.25
N ILE A 222 10.51 5.74 -12.18
CA ILE A 222 9.05 5.61 -12.21
C ILE A 222 8.33 6.94 -12.04
N ARG A 223 7.13 6.99 -12.62
CA ARG A 223 6.19 8.09 -12.46
C ARG A 223 5.32 7.87 -11.23
N ALA A 224 5.78 8.34 -10.09
CA ALA A 224 5.08 8.25 -8.81
C ALA A 224 5.24 9.52 -7.99
N SER A 225 4.23 9.89 -7.19
CA SER A 225 4.30 11.03 -6.29
C SER A 225 3.20 10.96 -5.23
N TYR A 226 3.47 11.51 -4.05
CA TYR A 226 2.47 11.77 -3.02
C TYR A 226 1.75 13.11 -3.21
N VAL A 227 2.20 13.91 -4.17
CA VAL A 227 1.63 15.23 -4.51
C VAL A 227 1.00 15.16 -5.90
N PRO A 228 -0.34 15.20 -6.02
CA PRO A 228 -1.02 15.06 -7.32
C PRO A 228 -0.56 16.07 -8.38
N GLY A 229 -0.10 17.24 -7.96
CA GLY A 229 0.40 18.30 -8.86
C GLY A 229 1.70 17.95 -9.58
N ARG A 230 2.46 16.98 -9.09
CA ARG A 230 3.71 16.49 -9.71
C ARG A 230 3.50 15.39 -10.76
N ILE A 231 2.30 14.84 -10.86
CA ILE A 231 1.95 13.87 -11.91
C ILE A 231 1.62 14.61 -13.21
N ALA A 232 2.39 14.33 -14.25
CA ALA A 232 2.20 14.90 -15.59
C ALA A 232 2.13 13.79 -16.64
N PRO A 233 1.23 13.90 -17.63
CA PRO A 233 0.19 14.93 -17.73
C PRO A 233 -0.97 14.67 -16.75
N ARG A 234 -1.67 15.72 -16.37
CA ARG A 234 -2.83 15.63 -15.45
C ARG A 234 -4.00 14.85 -16.04
N SER A 235 -4.04 14.69 -17.35
CA SER A 235 -5.01 13.86 -18.06
C SER A 235 -5.01 12.41 -17.60
N ASP A 236 -3.88 11.91 -17.10
CA ASP A 236 -3.73 10.51 -16.72
C ASP A 236 -4.25 10.21 -15.31
N LEU A 237 -4.54 11.24 -14.51
CA LEU A 237 -5.02 11.06 -13.15
C LEU A 237 -6.44 10.49 -13.10
N ALA A 238 -6.60 9.33 -12.46
CA ALA A 238 -7.89 8.73 -12.16
C ALA A 238 -8.58 9.41 -10.97
N ASN A 239 -9.92 9.46 -11.00
CA ASN A 239 -10.73 9.90 -9.88
C ASN A 239 -11.24 8.68 -9.07
N GLY A 240 -11.50 8.88 -7.77
CA GLY A 240 -12.13 7.88 -6.91
C GLY A 240 -13.64 8.08 -6.78
N TYR A 241 -14.40 6.99 -6.80
CA TYR A 241 -15.86 7.02 -6.73
C TYR A 241 -16.39 6.04 -5.69
N SER A 242 -17.36 6.45 -4.89
CA SER A 242 -18.13 5.56 -4.04
C SER A 242 -19.29 4.99 -4.84
N MET A 243 -19.39 3.68 -4.92
CA MET A 243 -20.49 2.99 -5.60
C MET A 243 -21.69 2.88 -4.66
N ARG A 244 -22.49 3.93 -4.57
CA ARG A 244 -23.81 3.92 -3.93
C ARG A 244 -24.86 3.82 -5.02
N PHE A 245 -25.60 2.68 -5.02
CA PHE A 245 -26.68 2.50 -5.98
C PHE A 245 -27.71 3.64 -5.89
N PRO A 246 -28.23 4.17 -7.02
CA PRO A 246 -27.92 3.76 -8.39
C PRO A 246 -26.75 4.54 -9.05
N VAL A 247 -26.20 5.55 -8.41
CA VAL A 247 -25.25 6.48 -9.04
C VAL A 247 -23.91 6.51 -8.32
N PRO A 248 -22.78 6.40 -9.05
CA PRO A 248 -21.45 6.58 -8.49
C PRO A 248 -21.25 8.05 -8.03
N ILE A 249 -20.80 8.23 -6.81
CA ILE A 249 -20.51 9.54 -6.23
C ILE A 249 -18.99 9.75 -6.19
N ARG A 250 -18.50 10.80 -6.86
CA ARG A 250 -17.08 11.14 -6.82
C ARG A 250 -16.64 11.55 -5.41
N LYS A 251 -15.71 10.81 -4.84
CA LYS A 251 -15.13 11.03 -3.50
C LYS A 251 -13.72 11.61 -3.54
N TYR A 252 -13.00 11.42 -4.66
CA TYR A 252 -11.66 11.93 -4.87
C TYR A 252 -11.55 12.54 -6.26
N ASN A 253 -11.16 13.82 -6.32
CA ASN A 253 -10.97 14.57 -7.55
C ASN A 253 -9.47 14.88 -7.72
N ALA A 254 -8.74 13.96 -8.32
CA ALA A 254 -7.30 14.08 -8.50
C ALA A 254 -6.90 15.31 -9.30
N GLN A 255 -7.67 15.65 -10.34
CA GLN A 255 -7.39 16.80 -11.18
C GLN A 255 -7.60 18.16 -10.48
N ALA A 256 -8.63 18.26 -9.63
CA ALA A 256 -8.79 19.47 -8.83
C ALA A 256 -7.66 19.61 -7.80
N LEU A 257 -7.26 18.49 -7.18
CA LEU A 257 -6.15 18.48 -6.23
C LEU A 257 -4.80 18.77 -6.89
N SER A 258 -4.58 18.32 -8.13
CA SER A 258 -3.34 18.58 -8.87
C SER A 258 -3.15 20.07 -9.26
N ARG A 259 -4.19 20.88 -9.17
CA ARG A 259 -4.15 22.33 -9.44
C ARG A 259 -3.87 23.15 -8.18
N ARG A 260 -3.93 22.55 -6.99
CA ARG A 260 -3.61 23.24 -5.75
C ARG A 260 -2.12 23.51 -5.68
N LYS A 261 -1.75 24.69 -5.21
CA LYS A 261 -0.36 24.97 -4.83
C LYS A 261 -0.02 24.08 -3.63
N PRO A 262 1.19 23.50 -3.60
CA PRO A 262 1.67 22.84 -2.39
C PRO A 262 1.64 23.82 -1.21
N ASP A 263 1.23 23.33 -0.05
CA ASP A 263 1.38 24.08 1.19
C ASP A 263 2.87 24.25 1.51
N PRO A 264 3.25 25.29 2.24
CA PRO A 264 4.61 25.42 2.75
C PRO A 264 5.03 24.18 3.51
N PHE A 265 6.32 23.85 3.43
CA PHE A 265 6.87 22.71 4.14
C PHE A 265 6.66 22.86 5.65
N ASP A 266 5.86 21.97 6.23
CA ASP A 266 5.56 21.92 7.66
C ASP A 266 5.25 20.48 8.08
N PRO A 267 6.22 19.75 8.68
CA PRO A 267 6.02 18.38 9.13
C PRO A 267 4.89 18.19 10.14
N GLU A 268 4.51 19.26 10.84
CA GLU A 268 3.42 19.24 11.82
C GLU A 268 2.04 19.25 11.16
N ARG A 269 1.93 19.68 9.91
CA ARG A 269 0.64 19.85 9.23
C ARG A 269 0.42 18.89 8.07
N ASP A 270 1.47 18.52 7.32
CA ASP A 270 1.32 17.61 6.18
C ASP A 270 1.64 16.15 6.48
N TYR A 271 1.65 15.77 7.77
CA TYR A 271 1.90 14.39 8.25
C TYR A 271 1.00 13.34 7.58
N LEU A 272 -0.14 13.71 7.00
CA LEU A 272 -1.01 12.81 6.26
C LEU A 272 -0.50 12.46 4.85
N CYS A 273 0.55 13.11 4.36
CA CYS A 273 1.12 12.86 3.04
C CYS A 273 1.50 11.37 2.90
N ALA A 274 2.30 10.86 3.82
CA ALA A 274 2.79 9.49 3.85
C ALA A 274 1.70 8.42 3.98
N VAL A 275 0.56 8.76 4.58
CA VAL A 275 -0.47 7.80 5.01
C VAL A 275 -1.17 7.10 3.85
N GLY A 276 -1.38 7.82 2.73
CA GLY A 276 -2.21 7.23 1.68
C GLY A 276 -2.37 8.09 0.43
N ARG A 277 -1.45 9.00 0.13
CA ARG A 277 -1.56 9.90 -1.03
C ARG A 277 -0.77 9.45 -2.26
N LEU A 278 0.00 8.37 -2.18
CA LEU A 278 0.79 7.88 -3.32
C LEU A 278 -0.10 7.68 -4.55
N ILE A 279 0.39 8.19 -5.66
CA ILE A 279 -0.20 8.06 -6.99
C ILE A 279 0.87 7.47 -7.91
N THR A 280 0.52 6.47 -8.69
CA THR A 280 1.41 5.84 -9.68
C THR A 280 0.60 5.18 -10.80
N ASP A 281 1.27 4.83 -11.89
CA ASP A 281 0.72 4.09 -13.03
C ASP A 281 1.14 2.60 -13.02
N SER A 282 0.87 1.88 -14.10
CA SER A 282 1.19 0.46 -14.22
C SER A 282 2.69 0.18 -14.17
N ALA A 283 3.50 1.00 -14.81
CA ALA A 283 4.96 0.85 -14.83
C ALA A 283 5.56 1.08 -13.43
N GLY A 284 5.07 2.10 -12.73
CA GLY A 284 5.46 2.33 -11.34
C GLY A 284 5.03 1.20 -10.40
N MET A 285 3.82 0.66 -10.57
CA MET A 285 3.36 -0.50 -9.82
C MET A 285 4.25 -1.73 -10.08
N ALA A 286 4.62 -1.99 -11.34
CA ALA A 286 5.51 -3.10 -11.71
C ALA A 286 6.89 -2.98 -11.06
N ALA A 287 7.47 -1.77 -11.05
CA ALA A 287 8.77 -1.51 -10.44
C ALA A 287 8.72 -1.65 -8.91
N LEU A 288 7.65 -1.17 -8.26
CA LEU A 288 7.45 -1.31 -6.81
C LEU A 288 7.26 -2.78 -6.42
N LEU A 289 6.55 -3.59 -7.22
CA LEU A 289 6.49 -5.04 -7.05
C LEU A 289 7.88 -5.67 -7.17
N GLY A 290 8.65 -5.21 -8.15
CA GLY A 290 10.04 -5.64 -8.35
C GLY A 290 10.90 -5.35 -7.13
N LEU A 291 10.85 -4.12 -6.61
CA LEU A 291 11.61 -3.73 -5.42
C LEU A 291 11.23 -4.58 -4.20
N LEU A 292 9.92 -4.81 -3.99
CA LEU A 292 9.46 -5.63 -2.88
C LEU A 292 9.92 -7.10 -2.98
N ALA A 293 10.02 -7.64 -4.20
CA ALA A 293 10.50 -9.00 -4.45
C ALA A 293 12.02 -9.12 -4.48
N SER A 294 12.76 -8.00 -4.69
CA SER A 294 14.19 -8.02 -4.96
C SER A 294 15.03 -8.41 -3.74
N HIS A 295 16.29 -8.75 -4.01
CA HIS A 295 17.31 -9.04 -2.99
C HIS A 295 18.45 -8.02 -3.01
N GLY A 296 18.18 -6.79 -3.45
CA GLY A 296 19.12 -5.66 -3.48
C GLY A 296 19.60 -5.29 -4.88
N GLU A 297 19.32 -6.09 -5.90
CA GLU A 297 19.77 -5.88 -7.29
C GLU A 297 19.20 -4.62 -7.95
N MET A 298 18.12 -4.05 -7.43
CA MET A 298 17.53 -2.82 -7.97
C MET A 298 18.20 -1.53 -7.51
N GLY A 299 19.19 -1.61 -6.62
CA GLY A 299 20.02 -0.46 -6.21
C GLY A 299 19.33 0.61 -5.37
N VAL A 300 18.09 0.37 -4.90
CA VAL A 300 17.35 1.30 -4.02
C VAL A 300 17.63 1.02 -2.55
N LEU A 301 17.63 -0.25 -2.19
CA LEU A 301 17.90 -0.76 -0.84
C LEU A 301 18.83 -1.96 -0.91
N SER A 302 19.63 -2.14 0.13
CA SER A 302 20.43 -3.34 0.33
C SER A 302 19.54 -4.56 0.56
N ARG A 303 20.12 -5.75 0.32
CA ARG A 303 19.47 -7.01 0.66
C ARG A 303 19.08 -7.06 2.15
N ALA A 304 19.97 -6.61 3.03
CA ALA A 304 19.73 -6.62 4.47
C ALA A 304 18.51 -5.80 4.86
N SER A 305 18.31 -4.61 4.27
CA SER A 305 17.12 -3.78 4.53
C SER A 305 15.84 -4.38 3.99
N LEU A 306 15.88 -5.00 2.81
CA LEU A 306 14.73 -5.68 2.23
C LEU A 306 14.35 -6.92 3.03
N ASP A 307 15.32 -7.72 3.46
CA ASP A 307 15.09 -8.88 4.31
C ASP A 307 14.53 -8.45 5.68
N LEU A 308 15.08 -7.38 6.29
CA LEU A 308 14.55 -6.79 7.52
C LEU A 308 13.11 -6.29 7.37
N MET A 309 12.79 -5.63 6.24
CA MET A 309 11.43 -5.15 5.96
C MET A 309 10.42 -6.31 5.91
N ARG A 310 10.85 -7.42 5.31
CA ARG A 310 10.02 -8.61 5.10
C ARG A 310 10.07 -9.58 6.26
N ALA A 311 11.03 -9.48 7.17
CA ALA A 311 11.12 -10.37 8.31
C ALA A 311 9.94 -10.19 9.26
N PRO A 312 9.35 -11.27 9.80
CA PRO A 312 8.41 -11.16 10.90
C PRO A 312 9.07 -10.41 12.07
N GLN A 313 8.38 -9.42 12.62
CA GLN A 313 8.84 -8.72 13.79
C GLN A 313 8.33 -9.50 15.01
N ASP A 314 9.21 -10.31 15.62
CA ASP A 314 8.86 -11.19 16.73
C ASP A 314 8.32 -10.42 17.94
N GLY A 315 7.33 -11.02 18.62
CA GLY A 315 6.67 -10.44 19.77
C GLY A 315 5.53 -9.46 19.48
N LEU A 316 5.29 -9.14 18.21
CA LEU A 316 4.31 -8.14 17.79
C LEU A 316 3.04 -8.76 17.22
N GLY A 317 2.28 -9.45 18.06
CA GLY A 317 0.97 -9.98 17.67
C GLY A 317 0.54 -11.07 18.64
N GLY A 318 -0.68 -10.98 19.15
CA GLY A 318 -1.26 -12.02 20.00
C GLY A 318 -1.23 -13.38 19.32
N VAL A 319 -1.37 -14.44 20.12
CA VAL A 319 -1.44 -15.84 19.67
C VAL A 319 -2.41 -15.96 18.48
N GLY A 320 -1.91 -16.48 17.34
CA GLY A 320 -2.69 -16.66 16.11
C GLY A 320 -2.62 -15.48 15.11
N ALA A 321 -1.90 -14.41 15.39
CA ALA A 321 -1.63 -13.38 14.41
C ALA A 321 -0.54 -13.85 13.44
N VAL A 322 -0.81 -13.78 12.14
CA VAL A 322 0.24 -13.96 11.13
C VAL A 322 1.23 -12.81 11.29
N GLY A 323 2.52 -13.14 11.36
CA GLY A 323 3.60 -12.18 11.53
C GLY A 323 3.47 -11.00 10.54
N ARG A 324 4.00 -9.85 10.91
CA ARG A 324 4.11 -8.69 10.01
C ARG A 324 5.53 -8.19 10.02
N GLY A 325 5.97 -7.78 8.84
CA GLY A 325 7.19 -6.99 8.71
C GLY A 325 6.91 -5.48 8.85
N LEU A 326 7.84 -4.67 8.39
CA LEU A 326 7.69 -3.22 8.40
C LEU A 326 6.69 -2.79 7.30
N ASN A 327 5.47 -2.45 7.67
CA ASN A 327 4.35 -2.14 6.77
C ASN A 327 4.05 -3.20 5.69
N VAL A 328 4.39 -4.46 5.94
CA VAL A 328 4.02 -5.57 5.07
C VAL A 328 3.19 -6.61 5.82
N ALA A 329 2.17 -7.13 5.14
CA ALA A 329 1.35 -8.25 5.56
C ALA A 329 1.77 -9.50 4.79
N TYR A 330 1.59 -10.68 5.40
CA TYR A 330 1.86 -11.97 4.77
C TYR A 330 0.55 -12.63 4.33
N LEU A 331 0.58 -13.21 3.15
CA LEU A 331 -0.44 -14.12 2.65
C LEU A 331 0.19 -15.50 2.40
N SER A 332 1.01 -15.94 3.37
CA SER A 332 1.70 -17.24 3.30
C SER A 332 0.71 -18.37 3.14
N ASP A 333 0.98 -19.26 2.19
CA ASP A 333 0.18 -20.45 1.87
C ASP A 333 -1.31 -20.14 1.52
N VAL A 334 -1.64 -18.91 1.20
CA VAL A 334 -2.99 -18.56 0.73
C VAL A 334 -3.15 -18.90 -0.75
N PHE A 335 -2.12 -18.64 -1.55
CA PHE A 335 -2.13 -18.92 -2.99
C PHE A 335 -1.23 -20.11 -3.28
N PRO A 336 -1.74 -21.22 -3.88
CA PRO A 336 -0.96 -22.41 -4.18
C PRO A 336 0.36 -22.11 -4.91
N GLY A 337 1.48 -22.44 -4.29
CA GLY A 337 2.82 -22.23 -4.83
C GLY A 337 3.41 -20.84 -4.63
N PHE A 338 2.71 -19.94 -3.90
CA PHE A 338 3.18 -18.59 -3.62
C PHE A 338 3.00 -18.21 -2.15
N SER A 339 3.96 -17.46 -1.61
CA SER A 339 3.93 -16.91 -0.26
C SER A 339 4.15 -15.38 -0.31
N PRO A 340 3.22 -14.63 -0.92
CA PRO A 340 3.44 -13.21 -1.15
C PRO A 340 3.35 -12.39 0.13
N VAL A 341 4.13 -11.32 0.14
CA VAL A 341 4.10 -10.24 1.12
C VAL A 341 3.66 -8.95 0.45
N GLY A 342 3.01 -8.05 1.18
CA GLY A 342 2.54 -6.82 0.56
C GLY A 342 1.59 -6.00 1.42
N HIS A 343 0.84 -5.13 0.77
CA HIS A 343 -0.12 -4.26 1.44
C HIS A 343 -1.34 -3.96 0.57
N GLN A 344 -2.51 -3.88 1.23
CA GLN A 344 -3.75 -3.39 0.62
C GLN A 344 -3.94 -1.90 0.89
N GLY A 345 -4.47 -1.18 -0.08
CA GLY A 345 -4.90 0.19 0.06
C GLY A 345 -6.38 0.38 -0.26
N VAL A 346 -7.12 1.02 0.65
CA VAL A 346 -8.56 1.28 0.47
C VAL A 346 -8.90 2.70 0.89
N ALA A 347 -9.40 3.50 -0.03
CA ALA A 347 -9.90 4.84 0.26
C ALA A 347 -10.76 5.37 -0.90
N TYR A 348 -11.79 6.13 -0.57
CA TYR A 348 -12.58 6.90 -1.54
C TYR A 348 -13.18 6.08 -2.70
N GLY A 349 -13.51 4.81 -2.45
CA GLY A 349 -14.01 3.88 -3.48
C GLY A 349 -12.91 3.31 -4.38
N MET A 350 -11.66 3.46 -3.99
CA MET A 350 -10.49 2.83 -4.62
C MET A 350 -10.02 1.66 -3.75
N CYS A 351 -9.62 0.58 -4.41
CA CYS A 351 -8.92 -0.55 -3.81
C CYS A 351 -7.65 -0.80 -4.61
N ALA A 352 -6.52 -0.90 -3.93
CA ALA A 352 -5.23 -1.22 -4.52
C ALA A 352 -4.56 -2.35 -3.75
N GLU A 353 -3.83 -3.19 -4.46
CA GLU A 353 -3.03 -4.28 -3.89
C GLU A 353 -1.62 -4.19 -4.46
N LEU A 354 -0.62 -4.40 -3.62
CA LEU A 354 0.76 -4.59 -4.01
C LEU A 354 1.28 -5.78 -3.22
N PHE A 355 1.30 -6.95 -3.87
CA PHE A 355 1.78 -8.20 -3.28
C PHE A 355 2.78 -8.88 -4.20
N ALA A 356 3.95 -9.19 -3.66
CA ALA A 356 5.01 -9.90 -4.36
C ALA A 356 5.52 -11.06 -3.51
N ASP A 357 5.91 -12.13 -4.18
CA ASP A 357 6.54 -13.29 -3.56
C ASP A 357 8.07 -13.20 -3.73
N PRO A 358 8.82 -12.91 -2.66
CA PRO A 358 10.27 -12.80 -2.74
C PRO A 358 10.98 -14.09 -3.15
N ALA A 359 10.36 -15.25 -2.88
CA ALA A 359 10.98 -16.54 -3.20
C ALA A 359 10.95 -16.84 -4.70
N THR A 360 9.88 -16.43 -5.40
CA THR A 360 9.74 -16.66 -6.83
C THR A 360 10.01 -15.42 -7.68
N GLY A 361 9.94 -14.23 -7.09
CA GLY A 361 9.98 -12.97 -7.82
C GLY A 361 8.65 -12.59 -8.50
N ALA A 362 7.63 -13.44 -8.40
CA ALA A 362 6.31 -13.16 -8.95
C ALA A 362 5.57 -12.09 -8.15
N GLY A 363 4.70 -11.32 -8.81
CA GLY A 363 3.94 -10.29 -8.11
C GLY A 363 2.66 -9.88 -8.83
N VAL A 364 1.69 -9.43 -8.05
CA VAL A 364 0.40 -8.94 -8.54
C VAL A 364 0.14 -7.54 -7.98
N GLY A 365 0.00 -6.57 -8.86
CA GLY A 365 -0.38 -5.20 -8.57
C GLY A 365 -1.78 -4.91 -9.07
N ILE A 366 -2.59 -4.26 -8.26
CA ILE A 366 -3.98 -3.94 -8.59
C ILE A 366 -4.25 -2.48 -8.23
N MET A 367 -4.84 -1.75 -9.14
CA MET A 367 -5.32 -0.39 -8.93
C MET A 367 -6.74 -0.29 -9.48
N THR A 368 -7.69 0.10 -8.65
CA THR A 368 -9.10 0.21 -9.07
C THR A 368 -9.71 1.54 -8.65
N ASN A 369 -10.79 1.93 -9.31
CA ASN A 369 -11.66 2.99 -8.85
C ASN A 369 -13.14 2.57 -8.92
N GLY A 370 -13.98 3.19 -8.12
CA GLY A 370 -15.41 2.97 -8.12
C GLY A 370 -15.82 1.53 -7.82
N VAL A 371 -15.15 0.87 -6.87
CA VAL A 371 -15.47 -0.50 -6.46
C VAL A 371 -16.44 -0.54 -5.28
N SER A 372 -17.20 -1.64 -5.18
CA SER A 372 -17.88 -1.99 -3.93
C SER A 372 -16.85 -2.39 -2.88
N LEU A 373 -16.88 -1.71 -1.73
CA LEU A 373 -15.94 -1.96 -0.64
C LEU A 373 -16.51 -3.02 0.33
N GLU A 374 -17.04 -4.09 -0.21
CA GLU A 374 -17.50 -5.23 0.59
C GLU A 374 -16.28 -6.07 1.03
N ARG A 375 -16.20 -6.34 2.31
CA ARG A 375 -15.25 -7.30 2.87
C ARG A 375 -15.85 -8.70 2.75
N SER A 376 -15.12 -9.58 2.08
CA SER A 376 -15.55 -10.97 2.01
C SER A 376 -15.04 -11.79 3.19
N THR A 377 -13.82 -11.51 3.60
CA THR A 377 -13.12 -12.13 4.73
C THR A 377 -11.97 -11.19 5.09
N PRO A 378 -11.92 -10.61 6.29
CA PRO A 378 -10.76 -9.85 6.71
C PRO A 378 -9.46 -10.64 6.48
N PRO A 379 -8.33 -9.98 6.12
CA PRO A 379 -8.18 -8.52 6.10
C PRO A 379 -8.47 -7.86 4.75
N LEU A 380 -8.66 -8.61 3.65
CA LEU A 380 -8.73 -8.07 2.30
C LEU A 380 -10.16 -7.72 1.87
N MET A 381 -10.26 -6.71 1.00
CA MET A 381 -11.51 -6.46 0.28
C MET A 381 -11.75 -7.58 -0.73
N ARG A 382 -13.01 -7.90 -0.97
CA ARG A 382 -13.41 -8.98 -1.88
C ARG A 382 -12.79 -8.81 -3.26
N VAL A 383 -12.91 -7.61 -3.84
CA VAL A 383 -12.33 -7.30 -5.15
C VAL A 383 -10.83 -7.53 -5.19
N GLY A 384 -10.09 -7.06 -4.18
CA GLY A 384 -8.65 -7.25 -4.09
C GLY A 384 -8.28 -8.73 -4.01
N PHE A 385 -8.95 -9.48 -3.15
CA PHE A 385 -8.69 -10.91 -3.00
C PHE A 385 -9.01 -11.72 -4.27
N ASP A 386 -10.16 -11.47 -4.92
CA ASP A 386 -10.56 -12.17 -6.14
C ASP A 386 -9.56 -11.90 -7.28
N LEU A 387 -9.08 -10.65 -7.40
CA LEU A 387 -8.08 -10.26 -8.39
C LEU A 387 -6.67 -10.78 -8.08
N LEU A 388 -6.24 -10.80 -6.81
CA LEU A 388 -4.98 -11.44 -6.41
C LEU A 388 -5.00 -12.93 -6.72
N SER A 389 -6.11 -13.61 -6.40
CA SER A 389 -6.28 -15.04 -6.68
C SER A 389 -6.19 -15.35 -8.17
N LEU A 390 -6.84 -14.55 -9.02
CA LEU A 390 -6.74 -14.67 -10.48
C LEU A 390 -5.32 -14.39 -10.97
N GLY A 391 -4.68 -13.33 -10.46
CA GLY A 391 -3.33 -12.93 -10.86
C GLY A 391 -2.29 -14.01 -10.53
N PHE A 392 -2.26 -14.52 -9.29
CA PHE A 392 -1.35 -15.60 -8.92
C PHE A 392 -1.67 -16.91 -9.63
N ALA A 393 -2.95 -17.22 -9.88
CA ALA A 393 -3.31 -18.38 -10.69
C ALA A 393 -2.79 -18.27 -12.13
N ALA A 394 -2.78 -17.07 -12.71
CA ALA A 394 -2.23 -16.83 -14.04
C ALA A 394 -0.69 -16.86 -14.07
N LEU A 395 -0.03 -16.63 -12.94
CA LEU A 395 1.44 -16.69 -12.81
C LEU A 395 1.97 -18.10 -12.54
N ARG A 396 1.09 -19.10 -12.36
CA ARG A 396 1.53 -20.51 -12.25
C ARG A 396 2.31 -20.92 -13.50
N ASN A 397 3.51 -21.44 -13.31
CA ASN A 397 4.41 -21.89 -14.39
C ASN A 397 4.80 -20.74 -15.37
N ALA A 398 4.87 -19.51 -14.85
CA ALA A 398 5.31 -18.32 -15.60
C ALA A 398 6.83 -18.18 -15.63
#